data_d386e35eaf7c5339386724b96b12513a
#
_entry.id   d386e35eaf7c5339386724b96b12513a
#
_cell.length_a   1.000
_cell.length_b   1.000
_cell.length_c   1.000
_cell.angle_alpha   90.00
_cell.angle_beta   90.00
_cell.angle_gamma   90.00
#
_symmetry.space_group_name_H-M   'P 1'
#
loop_
_entity.id
_entity.type
_entity.pdbx_description
1 polymer ?
#
loop_
_entity_poly.entity_id
_entity_poly.type
_entity_poly.pdbx_seq_one_letter_code
_entity_poly.pdbx_strand_id
1 'polypeptide(L)'
;MSELVIKYIVLMYGGKEIRFRKSLFWDLPEDSLDLTKHKRLILERVFSRGNIKEFQAINRRYSRDEIRKTVIQIGSLDKKTLHFISSTYQLKTSDFLCYEKNQ
;
A
#
# COMPACT_ATOMS: atom_id res chain seq x y z
N MET A 1 18.37 -1.97 26.69
CA MET A 1 18.02 -1.95 26.29
C MET A 1 17.69 -1.78 25.47
N SER A 2 17.66 -1.83 24.98
CA SER A 2 17.47 -1.67 24.24
C SER A 2 16.86 -1.54 23.57
N GLU A 3 16.40 -1.49 23.58
CA GLU A 3 15.73 -1.46 22.95
C GLU A 3 15.14 -0.52 22.35
N LEU A 4 15.57 0.25 21.90
CA LEU A 4 15.15 1.15 20.85
C LEU A 4 15.03 0.42 19.55
N VAL A 5 14.09 -0.49 19.52
CA VAL A 5 13.72 -1.13 18.27
C VAL A 5 12.85 -0.15 17.52
N ILE A 6 13.35 0.39 16.43
CA ILE A 6 12.54 1.22 15.55
C ILE A 6 11.55 0.29 14.87
N LYS A 7 10.29 0.39 15.26
CA LYS A 7 9.24 -0.48 14.74
C LYS A 7 8.54 0.09 13.52
N TYR A 8 8.77 1.37 13.23
CA TYR A 8 8.05 2.08 12.17
C TYR A 8 8.99 2.73 11.20
N ILE A 9 8.57 2.78 9.96
CA ILE A 9 9.17 3.62 8.93
C ILE A 9 8.35 4.89 8.89
N VAL A 10 9.01 6.04 9.04
CA VAL A 10 8.34 7.34 9.06
C VAL A 10 8.69 8.07 7.77
N LEU A 11 7.66 8.42 7.01
CA LEU A 11 7.82 9.16 5.77
C LEU A 11 7.15 10.53 5.93
N MET A 12 7.79 11.56 5.40
CA MET A 12 7.27 12.91 5.48
C MET A 12 6.68 13.33 4.14
N TYR A 13 5.50 13.90 4.20
CA TYR A 13 4.86 14.44 3.02
C TYR A 13 4.07 15.69 3.40
N GLY A 14 4.40 16.81 2.79
CA GLY A 14 3.69 18.05 3.03
C GLY A 14 3.67 18.47 4.50
N GLY A 15 4.75 18.18 5.23
CA GLY A 15 4.85 18.50 6.64
C GLY A 15 4.15 17.53 7.57
N LYS A 16 3.58 16.45 7.03
CA LYS A 16 2.87 15.44 7.81
C LYS A 16 3.65 14.14 7.83
N GLU A 17 3.60 13.46 8.98
CA GLU A 17 4.20 12.14 9.13
C GLU A 17 3.23 11.06 8.66
N ILE A 18 3.77 10.09 7.92
CA ILE A 18 3.05 8.86 7.58
C ILE A 18 3.89 7.71 8.09
N ARG A 19 3.29 6.83 8.89
CA ARG A 19 4.00 5.73 9.52
C ARG A 19 3.50 4.38 9.01
N PHE A 20 4.45 3.53 8.67
CA PHE A 20 4.16 2.15 8.35
C PHE A 20 5.00 1.26 9.27
N ARG A 21 4.48 0.09 9.62
CA ARG A 21 5.27 -0.87 10.37
C ARG A 21 6.48 -1.29 9.53
N LYS A 22 7.62 -1.37 10.17
CA LYS A 22 8.85 -1.78 9.51
C LYS A 22 8.71 -3.16 8.87
N SER A 23 7.97 -4.04 9.51
CA SER A 23 7.72 -5.39 9.01
C SER A 23 6.94 -5.43 7.70
N LEU A 24 6.22 -4.36 7.38
CA LEU A 24 5.48 -4.28 6.12
C LEU A 24 6.41 -4.21 4.91
N PHE A 25 7.62 -3.65 5.12
CA PHE A 25 8.61 -3.48 4.06
C PHE A 25 9.95 -4.11 4.45
N TRP A 26 9.88 -5.28 5.07
CA TRP A 26 11.04 -5.96 5.65
C TRP A 26 12.14 -6.26 4.64
N ASP A 27 11.78 -6.40 3.37
CA ASP A 27 12.70 -6.77 2.30
C ASP A 27 13.37 -5.56 1.63
N LEU A 28 13.11 -4.36 2.14
CA LEU A 28 13.62 -3.13 1.55
C LEU A 28 14.44 -2.33 2.56
N PRO A 29 15.49 -1.63 2.11
CA PRO A 29 16.17 -0.67 2.97
C PRO A 29 15.22 0.45 3.38
N GLU A 30 15.30 0.87 4.63
CA GLU A 30 14.38 1.87 5.18
C GLU A 30 14.36 3.18 4.41
N ASP A 31 15.53 3.62 4.00
CA ASP A 31 15.68 4.91 3.34
C ASP A 31 15.40 4.87 1.84
N SER A 32 15.09 3.69 1.30
CA SER A 32 14.79 3.56 -0.12
C SER A 32 13.35 3.85 -0.46
N LEU A 33 12.46 3.92 0.53
CA LEU A 33 11.03 4.03 0.31
C LEU A 33 10.63 5.48 0.01
N ASP A 34 9.89 5.66 -1.06
CA ASP A 34 9.46 6.98 -1.53
C ASP A 34 7.97 6.92 -1.84
N LEU A 35 7.21 7.83 -1.24
CA LEU A 35 5.74 7.84 -1.38
C LEU A 35 5.27 8.07 -2.81
N THR A 36 6.07 8.75 -3.61
CA THR A 36 5.69 9.02 -5.00
C THR A 36 6.18 7.92 -5.93
N LYS A 37 7.46 7.57 -5.82
CA LYS A 37 8.08 6.59 -6.72
C LYS A 37 7.59 5.17 -6.48
N HIS A 38 7.33 4.83 -5.22
CA HIS A 38 6.99 3.47 -4.82
C HIS A 38 5.50 3.32 -4.48
N LYS A 39 4.68 4.16 -5.08
CA LYS A 39 3.23 4.17 -4.83
C LYS A 39 2.61 2.80 -5.00
N ARG A 40 2.92 2.13 -6.11
CA ARG A 40 2.35 0.83 -6.41
C ARG A 40 2.75 -0.22 -5.38
N LEU A 41 4.02 -0.23 -4.99
CA LEU A 41 4.52 -1.15 -3.98
C LEU A 41 3.87 -0.88 -2.61
N ILE A 42 3.78 0.38 -2.23
CA ILE A 42 3.20 0.77 -0.96
C ILE A 42 1.73 0.34 -0.89
N LEU A 43 0.97 0.63 -1.94
CA LEU A 43 -0.44 0.27 -1.96
C LEU A 43 -0.63 -1.25 -1.94
N GLU A 44 0.19 -1.98 -2.70
CA GLU A 44 0.11 -3.43 -2.71
C GLU A 44 0.37 -4.01 -1.32
N ARG A 45 1.40 -3.53 -0.63
CA ARG A 45 1.74 -4.03 0.70
C ARG A 45 0.68 -3.68 1.74
N VAL A 46 0.17 -2.45 1.71
CA VAL A 46 -0.83 -2.03 2.67
C VAL A 46 -2.13 -2.80 2.48
N PHE A 47 -2.57 -2.98 1.24
CA PHE A 47 -3.82 -3.70 1.00
C PHE A 47 -3.70 -5.20 1.30
N SER A 48 -2.52 -5.78 1.06
CA SER A 48 -2.32 -7.21 1.27
C SER A 48 -2.05 -7.55 2.73
N ARG A 49 -1.29 -6.72 3.43
CA ARG A 49 -0.76 -7.06 4.76
C ARG A 49 -0.84 -5.92 5.77
N GLY A 50 -1.36 -4.76 5.39
CA GLY A 50 -1.41 -3.61 6.28
C GLY A 50 -2.50 -3.73 7.33
N ASN A 51 -2.40 -2.87 8.34
CA ASN A 51 -3.43 -2.74 9.35
C ASN A 51 -4.33 -1.54 9.05
N ILE A 52 -5.33 -1.33 9.91
CA ILE A 52 -6.31 -0.26 9.69
C ILE A 52 -5.67 1.13 9.70
N LYS A 53 -4.66 1.34 10.55
CA LYS A 53 -3.99 2.63 10.60
C LYS A 53 -3.20 2.91 9.34
N GLU A 54 -2.58 1.89 8.78
CA GLU A 54 -1.84 2.02 7.52
C GLU A 54 -2.79 2.26 6.36
N PHE A 55 -3.93 1.58 6.36
CA PHE A 55 -4.98 1.81 5.38
C PHE A 55 -5.46 3.26 5.44
N GLN A 56 -5.73 3.77 6.63
CA GLN A 56 -6.14 5.16 6.80
C GLN A 56 -5.06 6.14 6.34
N ALA A 57 -3.79 5.80 6.59
CA ALA A 57 -2.68 6.66 6.20
C ALA A 57 -2.59 6.81 4.69
N ILE A 58 -2.73 5.72 3.94
CA ILE A 58 -2.66 5.81 2.48
C ILE A 58 -3.86 6.56 1.91
N ASN A 59 -5.02 6.43 2.54
CA ASN A 59 -6.21 7.15 2.09
C ASN A 59 -6.13 8.64 2.38
N ARG A 60 -5.29 9.05 3.33
CA ARG A 60 -5.01 10.46 3.56
C ARG A 60 -3.95 11.01 2.61
N ARG A 61 -2.99 10.16 2.23
CA ARG A 61 -1.87 10.60 1.39
C ARG A 61 -2.23 10.64 -0.08
N TYR A 62 -2.95 9.65 -0.54
CA TYR A 62 -3.30 9.53 -1.96
C TYR A 62 -4.77 9.79 -2.16
N SER A 63 -5.11 10.46 -3.26
CA SER A 63 -6.51 10.68 -3.61
C SER A 63 -7.14 9.34 -4.02
N ARG A 64 -8.45 9.30 -3.98
CA ARG A 64 -9.20 8.11 -4.42
C ARG A 64 -8.86 7.74 -5.86
N ASP A 65 -8.77 8.75 -6.74
CA ASP A 65 -8.42 8.53 -8.13
C ASP A 65 -7.00 7.98 -8.29
N GLU A 66 -6.07 8.49 -7.51
CA GLU A 66 -4.69 7.98 -7.52
C GLU A 66 -4.64 6.52 -7.14
N ILE A 67 -5.37 6.16 -6.08
CA ILE A 67 -5.41 4.78 -5.62
C ILE A 67 -6.02 3.89 -6.69
N ARG A 68 -7.16 4.31 -7.26
CA ARG A 68 -7.85 3.53 -8.29
C ARG A 68 -6.96 3.29 -9.50
N LYS A 69 -6.29 4.33 -9.99
CA LYS A 69 -5.41 4.21 -11.16
C LYS A 69 -4.19 3.34 -10.89
N THR A 70 -3.70 3.38 -9.67
CA THR A 70 -2.48 2.66 -9.32
C THR A 70 -2.75 1.18 -9.08
N VAL A 71 -3.81 0.85 -8.33
CA VAL A 71 -4.06 -0.53 -7.94
C VAL A 71 -4.38 -1.43 -9.13
N ILE A 72 -5.00 -0.90 -10.18
CA ILE A 72 -5.29 -1.71 -11.36
C ILE A 72 -4.02 -2.10 -12.12
N GLN A 73 -2.91 -1.42 -11.85
CA GLN A 73 -1.61 -1.69 -12.48
C GLN A 73 -0.76 -2.67 -11.69
N ILE A 74 -1.21 -3.08 -10.51
CA ILE A 74 -0.46 -4.03 -9.70
C ILE A 74 -0.53 -5.41 -10.35
N GLY A 75 0.64 -5.99 -10.59
CA GLY A 75 0.72 -7.22 -11.37
C GLY A 75 0.39 -8.50 -10.62
N SER A 76 0.30 -8.44 -9.30
CA SER A 76 0.05 -9.62 -8.49
C SER A 76 -0.70 -9.24 -7.21
N LEU A 77 -1.92 -9.75 -7.08
CA LEU A 77 -2.74 -9.59 -5.87
C LEU A 77 -3.48 -10.92 -5.67
N ASP A 78 -3.58 -11.35 -4.41
CA ASP A 78 -4.40 -12.52 -4.13
C ASP A 78 -5.88 -12.16 -4.29
N LYS A 79 -6.73 -13.17 -4.45
CA LYS A 79 -8.16 -12.96 -4.72
C LYS A 79 -8.84 -12.14 -3.64
N LYS A 80 -8.53 -12.43 -2.38
CA LYS A 80 -9.15 -11.75 -1.27
C LYS A 80 -8.84 -10.25 -1.29
N THR A 81 -7.57 -9.91 -1.52
CA THR A 81 -7.15 -8.52 -1.60
C THR A 81 -7.76 -7.84 -2.81
N LEU A 82 -7.77 -8.52 -3.95
CA LEU A 82 -8.37 -8.00 -5.17
C LEU A 82 -9.84 -7.64 -4.96
N HIS A 83 -10.61 -8.54 -4.34
CA HIS A 83 -12.01 -8.27 -4.07
C HIS A 83 -12.22 -7.16 -3.06
N PHE A 84 -11.36 -7.09 -2.06
CA PHE A 84 -11.42 -6.01 -1.08
C PHE A 84 -11.24 -4.65 -1.75
N ILE A 85 -10.22 -4.53 -2.59
CA ILE A 85 -9.91 -3.27 -3.27
C ILE A 85 -11.02 -2.91 -4.24
N SER A 86 -11.51 -3.87 -5.02
CA SER A 86 -12.55 -3.59 -6.00
C SER A 86 -13.83 -3.11 -5.33
N SER A 87 -14.20 -3.73 -4.22
CA SER A 87 -15.37 -3.32 -3.45
C SER A 87 -15.18 -1.95 -2.82
N THR A 88 -14.02 -1.71 -2.22
CA THR A 88 -13.74 -0.48 -1.48
C THR A 88 -13.68 0.73 -2.41
N TYR A 89 -13.10 0.56 -3.59
CA TYR A 89 -12.89 1.68 -4.51
C TYR A 89 -13.78 1.61 -5.74
N GLN A 90 -14.77 0.73 -5.72
CA GLN A 90 -15.79 0.63 -6.77
C GLN A 90 -15.14 0.41 -8.14
N LEU A 91 -14.31 -0.62 -8.19
CA LEU A 91 -13.66 -1.07 -9.41
C LEU A 91 -14.21 -2.45 -9.78
N LYS A 92 -14.13 -2.77 -11.06
CA LYS A 92 -14.44 -4.11 -11.52
C LYS A 92 -13.19 -4.96 -11.39
N THR A 93 -13.34 -6.20 -10.96
CA THR A 93 -12.20 -7.10 -10.85
C THR A 93 -11.49 -7.27 -12.20
N SER A 94 -12.25 -7.22 -13.28
CA SER A 94 -11.70 -7.34 -14.64
C SER A 94 -10.85 -6.14 -15.06
N ASP A 95 -10.93 -5.01 -14.33
CA ASP A 95 -10.10 -3.84 -14.60
C ASP A 95 -8.65 -4.03 -14.17
N PHE A 96 -8.39 -5.00 -13.31
CA PHE A 96 -7.06 -5.19 -12.72
C PHE A 96 -6.16 -5.96 -13.67
N LEU A 97 -4.91 -5.52 -13.76
CA LEU A 97 -3.90 -6.19 -14.58
C LEU A 97 -3.72 -7.65 -14.16
N CYS A 98 -3.84 -7.94 -12.87
CA CYS A 98 -3.64 -9.28 -12.34
C CYS A 98 -4.88 -10.17 -12.46
N TYR A 99 -5.97 -9.69 -13.04
CA TYR A 99 -7.23 -10.42 -13.08
C TYR A 99 -7.08 -11.79 -13.76
N GLU A 100 -6.45 -11.81 -14.91
CA GLU A 100 -6.28 -13.05 -15.67
C GLU A 100 -5.40 -14.06 -14.95
N LYS A 101 -4.45 -13.59 -14.15
CA LYS A 101 -3.54 -14.46 -13.41
C LYS A 101 -4.24 -15.14 -12.23
N ASN A 102 -5.38 -14.64 -11.83
CA ASN A 102 -6.13 -15.14 -10.68
C ASN A 102 -7.32 -16.00 -11.06
N GLN A 103 -7.47 -16.31 -12.34
CA GLN A 103 -8.53 -17.19 -12.82
C GLN A 103 -8.13 -18.64 -12.76
#